data_a1ecd9dafeadaa2fc9765221442d9cf6
#
_entry.id   a1ecd9dafeadaa2fc9765221442d9cf6
#
_cell.length_a   1.000
_cell.length_b   1.000
_cell.length_c   1.000
_cell.angle_alpha   90.00
_cell.angle_beta   90.00
_cell.angle_gamma   90.00
#
_symmetry.space_group_name_H-M   'P 1'
#
loop_
_entity.id
_entity.type
_entity.pdbx_description
1 polymer ?
#
loop_
_entity_poly.entity_id
_entity_poly.type
_entity_poly.pdbx_seq_one_letter_code
_entity_poly.pdbx_strand_id
1 'polypeptide(L)'
;MTAPAADWKDKKRYLWLLGIVVMGLPLYGYGLVQLTGLSLFWWTSPIVLYLVIPALDHLIGEDDENAPDEAMTRLNADGYYRWAVMAAIPLQYVTFVWATWMAMTGDLKWHELLGLFISAGIVSGLSINVAHELGHQTSKLERWAAKIALAPVAYGHFYVEHNRGHHIRVSTPEDPATSRFGETFYEFLPRCLKGSIVSAWDIEKKRLEKKGKSVWSLENDNLQAWGLTVAIYGAMAIWLGWLALPFMLFQGLFGGALLEVVNYLEHYGLKREKKADGSYERCQPHHSWNSNHLATNVLLYHLQRHSDHHAYPTRSFQTLRNFDGLPRLPNGYAGMILLAYFPPLWFKVMNPKVVAHFNGDMSRANIKPEIREQVLAQYGRAPHNCARRAGPADAPTERRLAAIRDRGGCRRRFIFIQHAARNGVRDEEVALSGL
;
A
#
# COMPACT_ATOMS: atom_id res chain seq x y z
N MET A 1 17.47 30.85 4.78
CA MET A 1 16.34 31.79 5.02
C MET A 1 15.11 31.16 4.38
N THR A 2 14.15 30.70 5.17
CA THR A 2 12.87 30.19 4.65
C THR A 2 12.06 31.39 4.16
N ALA A 3 11.48 31.30 2.96
CA ALA A 3 10.57 32.33 2.45
C ALA A 3 9.47 32.64 3.45
N PRO A 4 9.00 33.91 3.54
CA PRO A 4 7.87 34.24 4.38
C PRO A 4 6.68 33.30 4.06
N ALA A 5 5.99 32.82 5.05
CA ALA A 5 4.91 31.80 4.91
C ALA A 5 3.82 32.20 3.89
N ALA A 6 3.59 33.49 3.70
CA ALA A 6 2.65 34.04 2.72
C ALA A 6 3.06 33.76 1.27
N ASP A 7 4.37 33.64 0.97
CA ASP A 7 4.90 33.46 -0.38
C ASP A 7 5.26 31.99 -0.72
N TRP A 8 5.02 31.07 0.21
CA TRP A 8 5.33 29.67 -0.03
C TRP A 8 4.50 29.12 -1.18
N LYS A 9 5.16 28.43 -2.13
CA LYS A 9 4.54 27.79 -3.29
C LYS A 9 4.87 26.31 -3.30
N ASP A 10 3.89 25.48 -3.62
CA ASP A 10 4.12 24.06 -3.85
C ASP A 10 4.96 23.86 -5.11
N LYS A 11 6.23 23.51 -4.92
CA LYS A 11 7.19 23.23 -6.03
C LYS A 11 6.76 22.01 -6.86
N LYS A 12 5.96 21.12 -6.28
CA LYS A 12 5.46 19.89 -6.91
C LYS A 12 4.13 20.09 -7.64
N ARG A 13 3.55 21.30 -7.61
CA ARG A 13 2.21 21.59 -8.14
C ARG A 13 1.94 20.92 -9.50
N TYR A 14 2.83 21.09 -10.47
CA TYR A 14 2.64 20.54 -11.81
C TYR A 14 3.10 19.08 -11.92
N LEU A 15 3.95 18.61 -11.03
CA LEU A 15 4.38 17.22 -11.00
C LEU A 15 3.23 16.26 -10.64
N TRP A 16 2.24 16.72 -9.86
CA TRP A 16 1.06 15.90 -9.52
C TRP A 16 0.27 15.44 -10.75
N LEU A 17 0.39 16.13 -11.89
CA LEU A 17 -0.23 15.70 -13.15
C LEU A 17 0.39 14.40 -13.70
N LEU A 18 1.58 14.01 -13.25
CA LEU A 18 2.17 12.73 -13.60
C LEU A 18 1.32 11.54 -13.11
N GLY A 19 0.56 11.71 -12.02
CA GLY A 19 -0.44 10.73 -11.59
C GLY A 19 -1.55 10.47 -12.62
N ILE A 20 -1.85 11.46 -13.50
CA ILE A 20 -2.74 11.26 -14.65
C ILE A 20 -2.02 10.49 -15.76
N VAL A 21 -0.76 10.87 -16.04
CA VAL A 21 0.02 10.32 -17.16
C VAL A 21 0.21 8.81 -16.98
N VAL A 22 0.47 8.33 -15.77
CA VAL A 22 0.66 6.89 -15.53
C VAL A 22 -0.57 6.04 -15.82
N MET A 23 -1.78 6.62 -15.84
CA MET A 23 -3.00 5.89 -16.23
C MET A 23 -3.00 5.50 -17.72
N GLY A 24 -2.21 6.17 -18.54
CA GLY A 24 -2.08 5.91 -19.98
C GLY A 24 -0.90 5.00 -20.37
N LEU A 25 -0.13 4.46 -19.43
CA LEU A 25 1.08 3.67 -19.72
C LEU A 25 0.89 2.56 -20.75
N PRO A 26 -0.20 1.74 -20.73
CA PRO A 26 -0.42 0.73 -21.76
C PRO A 26 -0.64 1.32 -23.15
N LEU A 27 -1.31 2.48 -23.25
CA LEU A 27 -1.53 3.19 -24.51
C LEU A 27 -0.22 3.73 -25.09
N TYR A 28 0.63 4.31 -24.23
CA TYR A 28 1.96 4.78 -24.66
C TYR A 28 2.85 3.63 -25.08
N GLY A 29 2.79 2.50 -24.34
CA GLY A 29 3.48 1.26 -24.71
C GLY A 29 3.08 0.79 -26.10
N TYR A 30 1.78 0.73 -26.38
CA TYR A 30 1.28 0.40 -27.73
C TYR A 30 1.79 1.37 -28.79
N GLY A 31 1.77 2.68 -28.54
CA GLY A 31 2.35 3.68 -29.43
C GLY A 31 3.83 3.38 -29.76
N LEU A 32 4.61 2.99 -28.75
CA LEU A 32 6.01 2.59 -28.93
C LEU A 32 6.14 1.28 -29.72
N VAL A 33 5.25 0.30 -29.52
CA VAL A 33 5.21 -0.92 -30.36
C VAL A 33 5.00 -0.54 -31.84
N GLN A 34 4.04 0.34 -32.13
CA GLN A 34 3.75 0.78 -33.49
C GLN A 34 4.93 1.53 -34.14
N LEU A 35 5.66 2.33 -33.35
CA LEU A 35 6.80 3.10 -33.83
C LEU A 35 8.06 2.27 -34.04
N THR A 36 8.29 1.26 -33.19
CA THR A 36 9.58 0.53 -33.14
C THR A 36 9.48 -0.93 -33.61
N GLY A 37 8.29 -1.52 -33.64
CA GLY A 37 8.07 -2.95 -33.88
C GLY A 37 8.49 -3.84 -32.71
N LEU A 38 8.87 -3.29 -31.55
CA LEU A 38 9.38 -4.07 -30.43
C LEU A 38 8.26 -4.47 -29.47
N SER A 39 7.97 -5.77 -29.38
CA SER A 39 6.97 -6.34 -28.44
C SER A 39 7.27 -6.06 -26.97
N LEU A 40 8.51 -5.66 -26.61
CA LEU A 40 8.90 -5.29 -25.25
C LEU A 40 7.98 -4.20 -24.66
N PHE A 41 7.51 -3.27 -25.49
CA PHE A 41 6.71 -2.15 -25.02
C PHE A 41 5.28 -2.51 -24.59
N TRP A 42 4.81 -3.73 -24.83
CA TRP A 42 3.61 -4.25 -24.16
C TRP A 42 3.78 -4.36 -22.63
N TRP A 43 5.03 -4.39 -22.14
CA TRP A 43 5.42 -4.44 -20.75
C TRP A 43 5.76 -3.07 -20.15
N THR A 44 5.31 -1.96 -20.78
CA THR A 44 5.67 -0.60 -20.35
C THR A 44 5.33 -0.33 -18.90
N SER A 45 4.13 -0.71 -18.42
CA SER A 45 3.75 -0.44 -17.02
C SER A 45 4.63 -1.18 -16.00
N PRO A 46 4.90 -2.50 -16.11
CA PRO A 46 5.84 -3.17 -15.20
C PRO A 46 7.28 -2.64 -15.33
N ILE A 47 7.75 -2.29 -16.53
CA ILE A 47 9.07 -1.66 -16.70
C ILE A 47 9.13 -0.32 -15.94
N VAL A 48 8.10 0.51 -16.08
CA VAL A 48 8.04 1.80 -15.38
C VAL A 48 7.95 1.57 -13.86
N LEU A 49 7.03 0.73 -13.40
CA LEU A 49 6.80 0.53 -11.96
C LEU A 49 7.99 -0.11 -11.25
N TYR A 50 8.60 -1.15 -11.84
CA TYR A 50 9.58 -1.97 -11.13
C TYR A 50 11.03 -1.66 -11.46
N LEU A 51 11.31 -0.87 -12.52
CA LEU A 51 12.67 -0.49 -12.89
C LEU A 51 12.85 1.02 -12.91
N VAL A 52 11.99 1.76 -13.63
CA VAL A 52 12.18 3.21 -13.83
C VAL A 52 11.93 3.98 -12.54
N ILE A 53 10.80 3.74 -11.86
CA ILE A 53 10.45 4.48 -10.64
C ILE A 53 11.45 4.21 -9.52
N PRO A 54 11.85 2.96 -9.19
CA PRO A 54 12.89 2.70 -8.19
C PRO A 54 14.25 3.34 -8.53
N ALA A 55 14.62 3.37 -9.82
CA ALA A 55 15.84 4.06 -10.26
C ALA A 55 15.72 5.57 -10.05
N LEU A 56 14.58 6.16 -10.38
CA LEU A 56 14.33 7.59 -10.13
C LEU A 56 14.31 7.92 -8.63
N ASP A 57 13.68 7.09 -7.80
CA ASP A 57 13.70 7.25 -6.35
C ASP A 57 15.13 7.23 -5.79
N HIS A 58 15.99 6.34 -6.32
CA HIS A 58 17.37 6.26 -5.93
C HIS A 58 18.20 7.48 -6.39
N LEU A 59 17.96 7.95 -7.61
CA LEU A 59 18.73 9.07 -8.21
C LEU A 59 18.30 10.43 -7.67
N ILE A 60 17.00 10.65 -7.46
CA ILE A 60 16.44 11.93 -7.01
C ILE A 60 16.47 12.03 -5.48
N GLY A 61 16.24 10.89 -4.78
CA GLY A 61 16.22 10.82 -3.33
C GLY A 61 14.89 11.24 -2.69
N GLU A 62 14.96 11.66 -1.43
CA GLU A 62 13.82 11.98 -0.57
C GLU A 62 13.52 13.48 -0.56
N ASP A 63 12.24 13.80 -0.37
CA ASP A 63 11.74 15.16 -0.11
C ASP A 63 11.02 15.21 1.26
N ASP A 64 11.71 15.73 2.25
CA ASP A 64 11.22 15.89 3.61
C ASP A 64 10.48 17.24 3.83
N GLU A 65 10.36 18.10 2.80
CA GLU A 65 9.75 19.42 2.91
C GLU A 65 8.25 19.31 3.23
N ASN A 66 7.82 19.99 4.29
CA ASN A 66 6.42 20.15 4.65
C ASN A 66 5.91 21.53 4.21
N ALA A 67 4.65 21.59 3.79
CA ALA A 67 3.98 22.87 3.64
C ALA A 67 3.87 23.56 5.03
N PRO A 68 4.19 24.88 5.14
CA PRO A 68 4.01 25.61 6.39
C PRO A 68 2.53 25.71 6.79
N ASP A 69 2.25 25.83 8.08
CA ASP A 69 0.89 25.84 8.61
C ASP A 69 0.00 26.93 7.97
N GLU A 70 0.56 28.09 7.72
CA GLU A 70 -0.14 29.23 7.10
C GLU A 70 -0.54 28.96 5.65
N ALA A 71 0.17 28.06 4.94
CA ALA A 71 -0.18 27.67 3.58
C ALA A 71 -1.28 26.62 3.53
N MET A 72 -1.54 25.86 4.61
CA MET A 72 -2.45 24.72 4.63
C MET A 72 -3.88 25.09 4.23
N THR A 73 -4.43 26.18 4.77
CA THR A 73 -5.80 26.64 4.45
C THR A 73 -5.94 26.94 2.96
N ARG A 74 -4.95 27.64 2.38
CA ARG A 74 -4.92 27.99 0.96
C ARG A 74 -4.79 26.73 0.07
N LEU A 75 -3.92 25.79 0.43
CA LEU A 75 -3.75 24.55 -0.31
C LEU A 75 -5.01 23.69 -0.30
N ASN A 76 -5.69 23.59 0.84
CA ASN A 76 -6.95 22.85 0.95
C ASN A 76 -8.12 23.51 0.20
N ALA A 77 -8.11 24.84 0.07
CA ALA A 77 -9.10 25.58 -0.69
C ALA A 77 -8.85 25.57 -2.21
N ASP A 78 -7.64 25.23 -2.66
CA ASP A 78 -7.28 25.23 -4.08
C ASP A 78 -7.85 24.01 -4.80
N GLY A 79 -8.90 24.25 -5.60
CA GLY A 79 -9.57 23.21 -6.39
C GLY A 79 -8.66 22.49 -7.40
N TYR A 80 -7.51 23.06 -7.75
CA TYR A 80 -6.53 22.42 -8.67
C TYR A 80 -6.17 21.00 -8.23
N TYR A 81 -5.84 20.80 -6.95
CA TYR A 81 -5.39 19.50 -6.44
C TYR A 81 -6.49 18.44 -6.55
N ARG A 82 -7.74 18.81 -6.22
CA ARG A 82 -8.90 17.94 -6.41
C ARG A 82 -9.07 17.53 -7.87
N TRP A 83 -9.00 18.49 -8.79
CA TRP A 83 -9.16 18.21 -10.22
C TRP A 83 -7.98 17.42 -10.79
N ALA A 84 -6.75 17.63 -10.30
CA ALA A 84 -5.59 16.84 -10.68
C ALA A 84 -5.77 15.34 -10.37
N VAL A 85 -6.41 15.00 -9.23
CA VAL A 85 -6.73 13.60 -8.91
C VAL A 85 -7.90 13.09 -9.77
N MET A 86 -9.00 13.86 -9.88
CA MET A 86 -10.19 13.43 -10.63
C MET A 86 -9.92 13.24 -12.13
N ALA A 87 -9.02 14.03 -12.72
CA ALA A 87 -8.69 13.95 -14.14
C ALA A 87 -7.96 12.64 -14.52
N ALA A 88 -7.49 11.86 -13.57
CA ALA A 88 -6.94 10.53 -13.81
C ALA A 88 -8.03 9.52 -14.24
N ILE A 89 -9.29 9.70 -13.78
CA ILE A 89 -10.40 8.75 -14.03
C ILE A 89 -10.74 8.61 -15.51
N PRO A 90 -10.94 9.67 -16.31
CA PRO A 90 -11.21 9.53 -17.74
C PRO A 90 -10.12 8.72 -18.48
N LEU A 91 -8.85 8.98 -18.21
CA LEU A 91 -7.76 8.26 -18.87
C LEU A 91 -7.68 6.79 -18.40
N GLN A 92 -7.96 6.50 -17.12
CA GLN A 92 -8.13 5.14 -16.62
C GLN A 92 -9.19 4.37 -17.42
N TYR A 93 -10.35 4.99 -17.65
CA TYR A 93 -11.45 4.38 -18.41
C TYR A 93 -11.09 4.15 -19.88
N VAL A 94 -10.45 5.12 -20.52
CA VAL A 94 -9.94 4.96 -21.89
C VAL A 94 -8.98 3.78 -21.95
N THR A 95 -8.04 3.70 -21.02
CA THR A 95 -7.06 2.61 -20.94
C THR A 95 -7.75 1.25 -20.71
N PHE A 96 -8.70 1.19 -19.76
CA PHE A 96 -9.43 -0.04 -19.46
C PHE A 96 -10.23 -0.56 -20.66
N VAL A 97 -10.99 0.30 -21.31
CA VAL A 97 -11.81 -0.05 -22.48
C VAL A 97 -10.92 -0.47 -23.64
N TRP A 98 -9.87 0.31 -23.92
CA TRP A 98 -8.92 0.02 -24.99
C TRP A 98 -8.16 -1.28 -24.74
N ALA A 99 -7.65 -1.51 -23.52
CA ALA A 99 -6.90 -2.72 -23.20
C ALA A 99 -7.77 -3.97 -23.33
N THR A 100 -9.02 -3.90 -22.87
CA THR A 100 -9.98 -5.00 -23.02
C THR A 100 -10.32 -5.25 -24.49
N TRP A 101 -10.56 -4.19 -25.26
CA TRP A 101 -10.80 -4.29 -26.70
C TRP A 101 -9.59 -4.91 -27.42
N MET A 102 -8.38 -4.41 -27.16
CA MET A 102 -7.15 -4.91 -27.76
C MET A 102 -6.89 -6.39 -27.40
N ALA A 103 -7.18 -6.79 -26.17
CA ALA A 103 -7.04 -8.20 -25.76
C ALA A 103 -8.02 -9.14 -26.48
N MET A 104 -9.21 -8.63 -26.88
CA MET A 104 -10.24 -9.45 -27.55
C MET A 104 -10.15 -9.43 -29.08
N THR A 105 -9.62 -8.34 -29.67
CA THR A 105 -9.64 -8.13 -31.13
C THR A 105 -8.26 -8.04 -31.76
N GLY A 106 -7.22 -7.82 -30.97
CA GLY A 106 -5.84 -7.73 -31.45
C GLY A 106 -5.24 -9.10 -31.78
N ASP A 107 -4.42 -9.16 -32.83
CA ASP A 107 -3.59 -10.35 -33.12
C ASP A 107 -2.33 -10.32 -32.26
N LEU A 108 -2.49 -10.60 -30.96
CA LEU A 108 -1.42 -10.56 -29.96
C LEU A 108 -0.83 -11.96 -29.72
N LYS A 109 0.48 -12.06 -29.73
CA LYS A 109 1.17 -13.24 -29.23
C LYS A 109 0.95 -13.38 -27.73
N TRP A 110 1.07 -14.59 -27.20
CA TRP A 110 0.80 -14.85 -25.77
C TRP A 110 1.59 -13.93 -24.80
N HIS A 111 2.85 -13.62 -25.12
CA HIS A 111 3.69 -12.76 -24.27
C HIS A 111 3.32 -11.27 -24.37
N GLU A 112 2.77 -10.85 -25.51
CA GLU A 112 2.23 -9.50 -25.72
C GLU A 112 0.91 -9.32 -24.96
N LEU A 113 0.03 -10.34 -25.04
CA LEU A 113 -1.21 -10.38 -24.27
C LEU A 113 -0.92 -10.39 -22.76
N LEU A 114 0.07 -11.16 -22.30
CA LEU A 114 0.51 -11.18 -20.92
C LEU A 114 1.06 -9.81 -20.47
N GLY A 115 1.87 -9.16 -21.32
CA GLY A 115 2.38 -7.81 -21.08
C GLY A 115 1.25 -6.78 -20.97
N LEU A 116 0.29 -6.83 -21.90
CA LEU A 116 -0.91 -5.98 -21.85
C LEU A 116 -1.73 -6.22 -20.59
N PHE A 117 -1.96 -7.49 -20.22
CA PHE A 117 -2.70 -7.88 -19.02
C PHE A 117 -2.07 -7.32 -17.73
N ILE A 118 -0.74 -7.52 -17.55
CA ILE A 118 -0.03 -7.02 -16.37
C ILE A 118 -0.01 -5.49 -16.40
N SER A 119 0.20 -4.87 -17.56
CA SER A 119 0.19 -3.41 -17.70
C SER A 119 -1.17 -2.81 -17.34
N ALA A 120 -2.27 -3.40 -17.79
CA ALA A 120 -3.62 -2.98 -17.41
C ALA A 120 -3.89 -3.19 -15.91
N GLY A 121 -3.42 -4.31 -15.35
CA GLY A 121 -3.54 -4.60 -13.92
C GLY A 121 -2.78 -3.59 -13.03
N ILE A 122 -1.61 -3.12 -13.46
CA ILE A 122 -0.86 -2.07 -12.76
C ILE A 122 -1.65 -0.76 -12.76
N VAL A 123 -2.19 -0.35 -13.91
CA VAL A 123 -3.03 0.87 -14.00
C VAL A 123 -4.26 0.73 -13.09
N SER A 124 -4.87 -0.45 -13.03
CA SER A 124 -5.97 -0.73 -12.11
C SER A 124 -5.56 -0.55 -10.65
N GLY A 125 -4.39 -1.05 -10.24
CA GLY A 125 -3.87 -0.83 -8.89
C GLY A 125 -3.62 0.66 -8.58
N LEU A 126 -3.02 1.40 -9.52
CA LEU A 126 -2.80 2.84 -9.38
C LEU A 126 -4.12 3.62 -9.27
N SER A 127 -5.17 3.18 -9.96
CA SER A 127 -6.49 3.82 -9.89
C SER A 127 -7.21 3.61 -8.56
N ILE A 128 -6.88 2.55 -7.80
CA ILE A 128 -7.36 2.41 -6.42
C ILE A 128 -6.77 3.52 -5.55
N ASN A 129 -5.52 3.94 -5.77
CA ASN A 129 -4.95 5.08 -5.05
C ASN A 129 -5.68 6.41 -5.38
N VAL A 130 -6.11 6.63 -6.62
CA VAL A 130 -7.00 7.75 -6.98
C VAL A 130 -8.30 7.69 -6.19
N ALA A 131 -8.92 6.50 -6.14
CA ALA A 131 -10.14 6.29 -5.39
C ALA A 131 -9.94 6.45 -3.87
N HIS A 132 -8.79 6.07 -3.34
CA HIS A 132 -8.39 6.25 -1.96
C HIS A 132 -8.41 7.73 -1.57
N GLU A 133 -7.68 8.60 -2.30
CA GLU A 133 -7.65 10.04 -2.03
C GLU A 133 -9.04 10.67 -2.10
N LEU A 134 -9.83 10.35 -3.15
CA LEU A 134 -11.18 10.87 -3.32
C LEU A 134 -12.17 10.33 -2.28
N GLY A 135 -11.98 9.09 -1.83
CA GLY A 135 -12.85 8.41 -0.87
C GLY A 135 -12.84 9.04 0.52
N HIS A 136 -11.74 9.68 0.91
CA HIS A 136 -11.59 10.39 2.17
C HIS A 136 -12.25 11.76 2.19
N GLN A 137 -12.61 12.29 1.04
CA GLN A 137 -13.21 13.63 0.95
C GLN A 137 -14.67 13.63 1.39
N THR A 138 -15.15 14.81 1.81
CA THR A 138 -16.50 14.96 2.39
C THR A 138 -17.57 15.19 1.33
N SER A 139 -17.22 15.67 0.13
CA SER A 139 -18.19 16.02 -0.90
C SER A 139 -18.78 14.79 -1.59
N LYS A 140 -20.05 14.89 -1.99
CA LYS A 140 -20.74 13.81 -2.71
C LYS A 140 -20.08 13.51 -4.05
N LEU A 141 -19.55 14.53 -4.73
CA LEU A 141 -18.90 14.39 -6.03
C LEU A 141 -17.68 13.48 -5.94
N GLU A 142 -16.78 13.76 -4.97
CA GLU A 142 -15.55 12.98 -4.78
C GLU A 142 -15.84 11.55 -4.34
N ARG A 143 -16.82 11.36 -3.45
CA ARG A 143 -17.26 10.02 -3.02
C ARG A 143 -17.80 9.17 -4.17
N TRP A 144 -18.56 9.76 -5.08
CA TRP A 144 -19.01 9.06 -6.28
C TRP A 144 -17.87 8.82 -7.27
N ALA A 145 -16.97 9.80 -7.45
CA ALA A 145 -15.79 9.65 -8.27
C ALA A 145 -14.89 8.51 -7.77
N ALA A 146 -14.74 8.34 -6.44
CA ALA A 146 -14.03 7.19 -5.85
C ALA A 146 -14.68 5.85 -6.24
N LYS A 147 -16.00 5.71 -6.12
CA LYS A 147 -16.72 4.49 -6.54
C LYS A 147 -16.60 4.22 -8.05
N ILE A 148 -16.64 5.29 -8.87
CA ILE A 148 -16.45 5.21 -10.31
C ILE A 148 -15.03 4.74 -10.63
N ALA A 149 -13.99 5.27 -9.98
CA ALA A 149 -12.61 4.82 -10.17
C ALA A 149 -12.39 3.35 -9.77
N LEU A 150 -13.12 2.84 -8.77
CA LEU A 150 -13.03 1.44 -8.32
C LEU A 150 -13.77 0.46 -9.25
N ALA A 151 -14.70 0.91 -10.06
CA ALA A 151 -15.55 0.04 -10.85
C ALA A 151 -14.79 -0.81 -11.91
N PRO A 152 -13.83 -0.26 -12.71
CA PRO A 152 -13.04 -1.06 -13.65
C PRO A 152 -12.12 -2.08 -12.97
N VAL A 153 -11.83 -1.91 -11.69
CA VAL A 153 -10.96 -2.80 -10.88
C VAL A 153 -11.75 -3.92 -10.21
N ALA A 154 -13.09 -3.82 -10.17
CA ALA A 154 -13.97 -4.69 -9.39
C ALA A 154 -13.64 -4.71 -7.88
N TYR A 155 -13.09 -3.61 -7.35
CA TYR A 155 -12.62 -3.49 -5.96
C TYR A 155 -13.49 -2.52 -5.14
N GLY A 156 -14.78 -2.44 -5.45
CA GLY A 156 -15.73 -1.46 -4.89
C GLY A 156 -15.89 -1.50 -3.36
N HIS A 157 -15.71 -2.67 -2.72
CA HIS A 157 -15.78 -2.82 -1.26
C HIS A 157 -14.69 -2.01 -0.54
N PHE A 158 -13.58 -1.71 -1.20
CA PHE A 158 -12.51 -0.89 -0.67
C PHE A 158 -13.00 0.48 -0.18
N TYR A 159 -13.98 1.09 -0.87
CA TYR A 159 -14.56 2.36 -0.43
C TYR A 159 -15.12 2.31 1.00
N VAL A 160 -15.77 1.21 1.35
CA VAL A 160 -16.35 1.02 2.69
C VAL A 160 -15.29 0.54 3.69
N GLU A 161 -14.57 -0.53 3.33
CA GLU A 161 -13.58 -1.14 4.23
C GLU A 161 -12.47 -0.16 4.60
N HIS A 162 -11.90 0.53 3.63
CA HIS A 162 -10.80 1.45 3.90
C HIS A 162 -11.23 2.60 4.82
N ASN A 163 -12.32 3.30 4.46
CA ASN A 163 -12.75 4.49 5.19
C ASN A 163 -13.39 4.21 6.56
N ARG A 164 -14.09 3.08 6.71
CA ARG A 164 -14.92 2.80 7.90
C ARG A 164 -14.47 1.54 8.66
N GLY A 165 -13.55 0.77 8.12
CA GLY A 165 -12.97 -0.41 8.70
C GLY A 165 -11.50 -0.21 9.05
N HIS A 166 -10.64 -0.20 8.05
CA HIS A 166 -9.19 -0.11 8.16
C HIS A 166 -8.73 1.13 8.98
N HIS A 167 -9.16 2.35 8.65
CA HIS A 167 -8.78 3.55 9.41
C HIS A 167 -9.14 3.50 10.90
N ILE A 168 -10.19 2.76 11.26
CA ILE A 168 -10.58 2.59 12.66
C ILE A 168 -9.70 1.54 13.34
N ARG A 169 -9.34 0.45 12.62
CA ARG A 169 -8.70 -0.75 13.16
C ARG A 169 -7.24 -0.91 12.77
N VAL A 170 -6.69 -0.02 11.94
CA VAL A 170 -5.30 -0.08 11.45
C VAL A 170 -4.33 -0.36 12.59
N SER A 171 -3.33 -1.20 12.34
CA SER A 171 -2.35 -1.65 13.32
C SER A 171 -2.98 -2.33 14.54
N THR A 172 -4.09 -3.05 14.33
CA THR A 172 -4.64 -4.00 15.30
C THR A 172 -4.78 -5.39 14.66
N PRO A 173 -4.81 -6.49 15.45
CA PRO A 173 -5.02 -7.83 14.93
C PRO A 173 -6.39 -8.04 14.26
N GLU A 174 -7.37 -7.18 14.55
CA GLU A 174 -8.72 -7.20 14.02
C GLU A 174 -8.84 -6.58 12.62
N ASP A 175 -7.80 -5.88 12.16
CA ASP A 175 -7.76 -5.29 10.83
C ASP A 175 -7.25 -6.29 9.79
N PRO A 176 -8.03 -6.62 8.76
CA PRO A 176 -7.58 -7.52 7.69
C PRO A 176 -6.35 -7.00 6.94
N ALA A 177 -6.23 -5.68 6.78
CA ALA A 177 -5.17 -5.03 6.02
C ALA A 177 -3.89 -4.79 6.83
N THR A 178 -3.87 -5.11 8.14
CA THR A 178 -2.66 -5.05 8.95
C THR A 178 -1.87 -6.35 8.85
N SER A 179 -0.67 -6.29 8.30
CA SER A 179 0.23 -7.42 8.11
C SER A 179 1.02 -7.74 9.39
N ARG A 180 1.40 -9.01 9.54
CA ARG A 180 2.02 -9.54 10.77
C ARG A 180 3.52 -9.75 10.58
N PHE A 181 4.29 -9.54 11.61
CA PHE A 181 5.70 -9.93 11.62
C PHE A 181 5.85 -11.43 11.32
N GLY A 182 6.67 -11.76 10.32
CA GLY A 182 6.89 -13.13 9.87
C GLY A 182 5.81 -13.69 8.92
N GLU A 183 4.78 -12.93 8.58
CA GLU A 183 3.80 -13.25 7.55
C GLU A 183 4.38 -12.88 6.17
N THR A 184 4.28 -13.78 5.20
CA THR A 184 4.64 -13.47 3.80
C THR A 184 3.51 -12.72 3.11
N PHE A 185 3.81 -11.97 2.04
CA PHE A 185 2.76 -11.35 1.22
C PHE A 185 1.74 -12.37 0.69
N TYR A 186 2.21 -13.56 0.33
CA TYR A 186 1.36 -14.63 -0.22
C TYR A 186 0.40 -15.25 0.81
N GLU A 187 0.74 -15.19 2.10
CA GLU A 187 -0.17 -15.57 3.19
C GLU A 187 -1.13 -14.43 3.56
N PHE A 188 -0.61 -13.20 3.51
CA PHE A 188 -1.36 -11.98 3.79
C PHE A 188 -2.48 -11.75 2.78
N LEU A 189 -2.18 -11.83 1.47
CA LEU A 189 -3.10 -11.46 0.39
C LEU A 189 -4.46 -12.17 0.47
N PRO A 190 -4.57 -13.51 0.52
CA PRO A 190 -5.87 -14.17 0.59
C PRO A 190 -6.62 -13.87 1.89
N ARG A 191 -5.90 -13.70 3.00
CA ARG A 191 -6.49 -13.32 4.30
C ARG A 191 -7.07 -11.92 4.24
N CYS A 192 -6.33 -10.98 3.66
CA CYS A 192 -6.75 -9.60 3.52
C CYS A 192 -7.95 -9.47 2.58
N LEU A 193 -7.90 -10.05 1.38
CA LEU A 193 -8.99 -10.01 0.40
C LEU A 193 -10.31 -10.54 0.99
N LYS A 194 -10.26 -11.71 1.61
CA LYS A 194 -11.44 -12.30 2.24
C LYS A 194 -11.95 -11.45 3.40
N GLY A 195 -11.03 -11.02 4.26
CA GLY A 195 -11.37 -10.23 5.44
C GLY A 195 -11.99 -8.89 5.08
N SER A 196 -11.44 -8.20 4.08
CA SER A 196 -11.91 -6.87 3.64
C SER A 196 -13.32 -6.92 3.05
N ILE A 197 -13.63 -7.93 2.22
CA ILE A 197 -14.98 -8.11 1.66
C ILE A 197 -16.00 -8.37 2.75
N VAL A 198 -15.70 -9.30 3.67
CA VAL A 198 -16.61 -9.65 4.78
C VAL A 198 -16.82 -8.44 5.68
N SER A 199 -15.75 -7.76 6.05
CA SER A 199 -15.81 -6.58 6.90
C SER A 199 -16.60 -5.43 6.26
N ALA A 200 -16.37 -5.14 4.97
CA ALA A 200 -17.13 -4.12 4.25
C ALA A 200 -18.64 -4.39 4.27
N TRP A 201 -19.02 -5.67 4.09
CA TRP A 201 -20.40 -6.07 4.16
C TRP A 201 -21.00 -5.88 5.57
N ASP A 202 -20.31 -6.32 6.60
CA ASP A 202 -20.75 -6.21 7.99
C ASP A 202 -20.85 -4.75 8.45
N ILE A 203 -19.93 -3.89 8.02
CA ILE A 203 -19.96 -2.46 8.30
C ILE A 203 -21.24 -1.83 7.72
N GLU A 204 -21.54 -2.08 6.45
CA GLU A 204 -22.75 -1.55 5.81
C GLU A 204 -24.03 -2.14 6.39
N LYS A 205 -24.04 -3.44 6.70
CA LYS A 205 -25.16 -4.10 7.39
C LYS A 205 -25.48 -3.38 8.70
N LYS A 206 -24.49 -3.22 9.58
CA LYS A 206 -24.67 -2.52 10.86
C LYS A 206 -25.08 -1.05 10.68
N ARG A 207 -24.54 -0.36 9.66
CA ARG A 207 -24.89 1.03 9.37
C ARG A 207 -26.33 1.20 8.95
N LEU A 208 -26.83 0.29 8.09
CA LEU A 208 -28.19 0.33 7.57
C LEU A 208 -29.23 -0.14 8.60
N GLU A 209 -28.89 -1.18 9.39
CA GLU A 209 -29.72 -1.62 10.51
C GLU A 209 -29.99 -0.51 11.52
N LYS A 210 -28.98 0.31 11.87
CA LYS A 210 -29.13 1.50 12.73
C LYS A 210 -30.07 2.55 12.14
N LYS A 211 -30.29 2.54 10.83
CA LYS A 211 -31.23 3.42 10.11
C LYS A 211 -32.59 2.76 9.86
N GLY A 212 -32.82 1.56 10.38
CA GLY A 212 -34.04 0.78 10.10
C GLY A 212 -34.17 0.32 8.65
N LYS A 213 -33.04 0.17 7.91
CA LYS A 213 -33.02 -0.21 6.51
C LYS A 213 -32.40 -1.58 6.28
N SER A 214 -32.86 -2.28 5.24
CA SER A 214 -32.25 -3.54 4.80
C SER A 214 -30.84 -3.32 4.25
N VAL A 215 -29.97 -4.31 4.44
CA VAL A 215 -28.63 -4.35 3.83
C VAL A 215 -28.70 -4.35 2.28
N TRP A 216 -29.78 -4.82 1.71
CA TRP A 216 -30.05 -4.83 0.27
C TRP A 216 -30.56 -3.48 -0.28
N SER A 217 -30.65 -2.46 0.57
CA SER A 217 -31.01 -1.10 0.16
C SER A 217 -30.00 -0.52 -0.84
N LEU A 218 -30.49 0.27 -1.80
CA LEU A 218 -29.62 1.07 -2.70
C LEU A 218 -28.79 2.13 -1.97
N GLU A 219 -29.01 2.34 -0.67
CA GLU A 219 -28.12 3.14 0.18
C GLU A 219 -26.87 2.37 0.65
N ASN A 220 -26.76 1.08 0.36
CA ASN A 220 -25.55 0.32 0.62
C ASN A 220 -24.43 0.73 -0.35
N ASP A 221 -23.36 1.32 0.20
CA ASP A 221 -22.23 1.81 -0.59
C ASP A 221 -21.51 0.68 -1.34
N ASN A 222 -21.49 -0.56 -0.79
CA ASN A 222 -20.93 -1.71 -1.52
C ASN A 222 -21.78 -2.07 -2.73
N LEU A 223 -23.11 -2.12 -2.57
CA LEU A 223 -24.01 -2.44 -3.69
C LEU A 223 -23.94 -1.40 -4.80
N GLN A 224 -23.79 -0.12 -4.44
CA GLN A 224 -23.59 0.96 -5.42
C GLN A 224 -22.30 0.74 -6.21
N ALA A 225 -21.17 0.50 -5.53
CA ALA A 225 -19.88 0.32 -6.17
C ALA A 225 -19.81 -0.98 -7.00
N TRP A 226 -20.34 -2.09 -6.49
CA TRP A 226 -20.42 -3.35 -7.23
C TRP A 226 -21.40 -3.28 -8.41
N GLY A 227 -22.49 -2.54 -8.28
CA GLY A 227 -23.44 -2.28 -9.37
C GLY A 227 -22.78 -1.56 -10.54
N LEU A 228 -21.90 -0.59 -10.28
CA LEU A 228 -21.09 0.07 -11.33
C LEU A 228 -20.17 -0.93 -12.03
N THR A 229 -19.51 -1.81 -11.29
CA THR A 229 -18.66 -2.87 -11.87
C THR A 229 -19.47 -3.80 -12.77
N VAL A 230 -20.62 -4.29 -12.28
CA VAL A 230 -21.50 -5.18 -13.04
C VAL A 230 -21.99 -4.50 -14.32
N ALA A 231 -22.37 -3.22 -14.25
CA ALA A 231 -22.81 -2.46 -15.41
C ALA A 231 -21.71 -2.32 -16.47
N ILE A 232 -20.48 -1.99 -16.07
CA ILE A 232 -19.36 -1.81 -16.98
C ILE A 232 -18.91 -3.15 -17.57
N TYR A 233 -18.73 -4.17 -16.75
CA TYR A 233 -18.31 -5.50 -17.20
C TYR A 233 -19.36 -6.15 -18.09
N GLY A 234 -20.65 -5.97 -17.75
CA GLY A 234 -21.76 -6.44 -18.57
C GLY A 234 -21.79 -5.75 -19.93
N ALA A 235 -21.64 -4.42 -19.98
CA ALA A 235 -21.56 -3.68 -21.23
C ALA A 235 -20.39 -4.13 -22.12
N MET A 236 -19.20 -4.30 -21.52
CA MET A 236 -18.02 -4.79 -22.23
C MET A 236 -18.19 -6.23 -22.74
N ALA A 237 -18.82 -7.11 -21.96
CA ALA A 237 -19.08 -8.49 -22.34
C ALA A 237 -20.15 -8.58 -23.47
N ILE A 238 -21.15 -7.70 -23.46
CA ILE A 238 -22.14 -7.59 -24.55
C ILE A 238 -21.46 -7.13 -25.84
N TRP A 239 -20.54 -6.18 -25.74
CA TRP A 239 -19.85 -5.61 -26.90
C TRP A 239 -18.75 -6.52 -27.45
N LEU A 240 -17.90 -7.10 -26.58
CA LEU A 240 -16.68 -7.82 -26.98
C LEU A 240 -16.78 -9.35 -26.82
N GLY A 241 -17.92 -9.83 -26.31
CA GLY A 241 -18.13 -11.23 -25.98
C GLY A 241 -17.71 -11.59 -24.56
N TRP A 242 -18.18 -12.77 -24.09
CA TRP A 242 -18.01 -13.22 -22.71
C TRP A 242 -16.54 -13.45 -22.29
N LEU A 243 -15.64 -13.70 -23.25
CA LEU A 243 -14.19 -13.86 -22.98
C LEU A 243 -13.53 -12.57 -22.45
N ALA A 244 -14.16 -11.42 -22.62
CA ALA A 244 -13.71 -10.18 -21.98
C ALA A 244 -13.79 -10.23 -20.44
N LEU A 245 -14.74 -11.03 -19.88
CA LEU A 245 -14.91 -11.12 -18.42
C LEU A 245 -13.66 -11.69 -17.71
N PRO A 246 -13.07 -12.84 -18.10
CA PRO A 246 -11.83 -13.31 -17.51
C PRO A 246 -10.70 -12.27 -17.56
N PHE A 247 -10.50 -11.60 -18.69
CA PHE A 247 -9.47 -10.55 -18.80
C PHE A 247 -9.70 -9.43 -17.79
N MET A 248 -10.93 -8.89 -17.74
CA MET A 248 -11.28 -7.81 -16.82
C MET A 248 -11.19 -8.22 -15.34
N LEU A 249 -11.65 -9.44 -15.01
CA LEU A 249 -11.57 -9.95 -13.63
C LEU A 249 -10.11 -10.15 -13.19
N PHE A 250 -9.29 -10.77 -14.02
CA PHE A 250 -7.88 -11.02 -13.67
C PHE A 250 -7.06 -9.72 -13.59
N GLN A 251 -7.25 -8.76 -14.50
CA GLN A 251 -6.57 -7.47 -14.38
C GLN A 251 -7.01 -6.70 -13.14
N GLY A 252 -8.30 -6.78 -12.77
CA GLY A 252 -8.83 -6.21 -11.53
C GLY A 252 -8.24 -6.89 -10.29
N LEU A 253 -8.17 -8.22 -10.27
CA LEU A 253 -7.53 -8.97 -9.19
C LEU A 253 -6.05 -8.63 -9.05
N PHE A 254 -5.33 -8.48 -10.16
CA PHE A 254 -3.94 -8.03 -10.14
C PHE A 254 -3.81 -6.62 -9.56
N GLY A 255 -4.69 -5.69 -9.96
CA GLY A 255 -4.73 -4.33 -9.40
C GLY A 255 -5.04 -4.32 -7.90
N GLY A 256 -6.01 -5.13 -7.45
CA GLY A 256 -6.31 -5.32 -6.04
C GLY A 256 -5.10 -5.89 -5.28
N ALA A 257 -4.42 -6.91 -5.81
CA ALA A 257 -3.21 -7.48 -5.22
C ALA A 257 -2.06 -6.44 -5.13
N LEU A 258 -1.95 -5.54 -6.11
CA LEU A 258 -0.97 -4.45 -6.09
C LEU A 258 -1.27 -3.44 -4.98
N LEU A 259 -2.54 -3.14 -4.70
CA LEU A 259 -2.91 -2.33 -3.53
C LEU A 259 -2.59 -3.08 -2.23
N GLU A 260 -2.95 -4.37 -2.16
CA GLU A 260 -2.75 -5.14 -0.93
C GLU A 260 -1.27 -5.32 -0.57
N VAL A 261 -0.35 -5.36 -1.54
CA VAL A 261 1.08 -5.34 -1.22
C VAL A 261 1.50 -3.98 -0.63
N VAL A 262 0.83 -2.88 -0.99
CA VAL A 262 1.04 -1.57 -0.35
C VAL A 262 0.56 -1.62 1.11
N ASN A 263 -0.65 -2.10 1.40
CA ASN A 263 -1.12 -2.32 2.77
C ASN A 263 -0.17 -3.23 3.58
N TYR A 264 0.34 -4.30 2.94
CA TYR A 264 1.29 -5.20 3.57
C TYR A 264 2.56 -4.49 4.03
N LEU A 265 3.15 -3.64 3.17
CA LEU A 265 4.40 -2.96 3.51
C LEU A 265 4.20 -1.79 4.51
N GLU A 266 3.04 -1.13 4.48
CA GLU A 266 2.72 0.02 5.33
C GLU A 266 2.53 -0.36 6.80
N HIS A 267 2.09 -1.59 7.08
CA HIS A 267 1.69 -1.99 8.45
C HIS A 267 2.48 -3.18 8.99
N TYR A 268 3.51 -3.66 8.29
CA TYR A 268 4.25 -4.88 8.63
C TYR A 268 4.77 -4.88 10.05
N GLY A 269 4.20 -5.76 10.89
CA GLY A 269 4.60 -6.01 12.27
C GLY A 269 4.21 -4.93 13.28
N LEU A 270 3.64 -3.80 12.86
CA LEU A 270 3.24 -2.71 13.75
C LEU A 270 1.92 -3.02 14.46
N LYS A 271 1.79 -2.54 15.72
CA LYS A 271 0.60 -2.78 16.52
C LYS A 271 0.37 -1.65 17.52
N ARG A 272 -0.90 -1.23 17.63
CA ARG A 272 -1.39 -0.31 18.68
C ARG A 272 -1.50 -1.04 20.02
N GLU A 273 -1.22 -0.33 21.10
CA GLU A 273 -1.36 -0.86 22.44
C GLU A 273 -2.82 -0.86 22.90
N LYS A 274 -3.18 -1.88 23.70
CA LYS A 274 -4.47 -1.92 24.39
C LYS A 274 -4.39 -1.11 25.67
N LYS A 275 -5.42 -0.29 25.88
CA LYS A 275 -5.63 0.45 27.12
C LYS A 275 -6.23 -0.48 28.20
N ALA A 276 -6.30 0.02 29.43
CA ALA A 276 -6.87 -0.72 30.57
C ALA A 276 -8.36 -1.08 30.37
N ASP A 277 -9.10 -0.30 29.59
CA ASP A 277 -10.50 -0.56 29.23
C ASP A 277 -10.69 -1.61 28.11
N GLY A 278 -9.59 -2.18 27.60
CA GLY A 278 -9.57 -3.15 26.51
C GLY A 278 -9.67 -2.54 25.11
N SER A 279 -9.90 -1.24 24.97
CA SER A 279 -9.86 -0.53 23.70
C SER A 279 -8.41 -0.31 23.24
N TYR A 280 -8.20 -0.10 21.93
CA TYR A 280 -6.89 0.30 21.44
C TYR A 280 -6.68 1.82 21.59
N GLU A 281 -5.43 2.22 21.76
CA GLU A 281 -5.06 3.62 21.65
C GLU A 281 -5.42 4.19 20.26
N ARG A 282 -5.56 5.52 20.18
CA ARG A 282 -5.79 6.18 18.89
C ARG A 282 -4.59 5.92 17.97
N CYS A 283 -4.83 5.74 16.66
CA CYS A 283 -3.76 5.66 15.69
C CYS A 283 -2.86 6.88 15.77
N GLN A 284 -1.56 6.63 15.91
CA GLN A 284 -0.51 7.62 15.99
C GLN A 284 0.44 7.48 14.80
N PRO A 285 1.21 8.50 14.43
CA PRO A 285 2.10 8.43 13.28
C PRO A 285 3.12 7.28 13.29
N HIS A 286 3.50 6.77 14.47
CA HIS A 286 4.44 5.64 14.59
C HIS A 286 3.82 4.25 14.34
N HIS A 287 2.53 4.17 13.98
CA HIS A 287 1.84 2.93 13.68
C HIS A 287 1.83 2.57 12.17
N SER A 288 2.56 3.33 11.34
CA SER A 288 2.70 3.05 9.92
C SER A 288 4.14 3.27 9.45
N TRP A 289 4.60 2.46 8.48
CA TRP A 289 5.85 2.68 7.78
C TRP A 289 5.69 3.76 6.72
N ASN A 290 6.67 4.64 6.59
CA ASN A 290 6.66 5.80 5.69
C ASN A 290 7.83 5.80 4.73
N SER A 291 7.70 6.55 3.66
CA SER A 291 8.80 6.91 2.79
C SER A 291 8.62 8.31 2.24
N ASN A 292 9.71 9.01 1.94
CA ASN A 292 9.68 10.34 1.35
C ASN A 292 10.34 10.40 -0.04
N HIS A 293 10.57 9.26 -0.68
CA HIS A 293 11.14 9.22 -2.02
C HIS A 293 10.25 9.96 -3.00
N LEU A 294 10.85 10.95 -3.70
CA LEU A 294 10.11 11.98 -4.43
C LEU A 294 9.33 11.42 -5.61
N ALA A 295 9.96 10.56 -6.44
CA ALA A 295 9.32 10.08 -7.66
C ALA A 295 8.05 9.26 -7.32
N THR A 296 8.15 8.31 -6.40
CA THR A 296 6.97 7.53 -5.94
C THR A 296 5.93 8.44 -5.27
N ASN A 297 6.32 9.42 -4.44
CA ASN A 297 5.38 10.33 -3.78
C ASN A 297 4.58 11.16 -4.78
N VAL A 298 5.22 11.65 -5.82
CA VAL A 298 4.53 12.43 -6.87
C VAL A 298 3.52 11.57 -7.63
N LEU A 299 3.89 10.36 -7.99
CA LEU A 299 3.02 9.45 -8.75
C LEU A 299 1.85 8.92 -7.94
N LEU A 300 2.01 8.81 -6.61
CA LEU A 300 1.01 8.25 -5.70
C LEU A 300 0.34 9.31 -4.81
N TYR A 301 0.40 10.59 -5.15
CA TYR A 301 -0.24 11.66 -4.36
C TYR A 301 0.13 11.59 -2.88
N HIS A 302 1.43 11.57 -2.55
CA HIS A 302 1.96 11.47 -1.18
C HIS A 302 1.45 10.26 -0.36
N LEU A 303 0.97 9.18 -0.97
CA LEU A 303 0.52 7.98 -0.26
C LEU A 303 1.56 7.48 0.74
N GLN A 304 2.85 7.63 0.44
CA GLN A 304 3.96 7.19 1.31
C GLN A 304 4.08 8.01 2.61
N ARG A 305 3.40 9.17 2.74
CA ARG A 305 3.23 9.91 4.01
C ARG A 305 2.08 9.33 4.84
N HIS A 306 2.08 8.03 4.92
CA HIS A 306 0.98 7.20 5.38
C HIS A 306 0.65 7.39 6.87
N SER A 307 1.65 7.69 7.68
CA SER A 307 1.48 8.00 9.11
C SER A 307 0.59 9.22 9.36
N ASP A 308 0.81 10.30 8.61
CA ASP A 308 0.00 11.50 8.73
C ASP A 308 -1.40 11.28 8.16
N HIS A 309 -1.50 10.51 7.07
CA HIS A 309 -2.76 10.11 6.49
C HIS A 309 -3.64 9.35 7.49
N HIS A 310 -3.12 8.36 8.22
CA HIS A 310 -3.87 7.64 9.25
C HIS A 310 -4.20 8.47 10.48
N ALA A 311 -3.32 9.38 10.87
CA ALA A 311 -3.59 10.27 11.99
C ALA A 311 -4.67 11.32 11.66
N TYR A 312 -4.76 11.73 10.37
CA TYR A 312 -5.66 12.78 9.88
C TYR A 312 -6.27 12.41 8.52
N PRO A 313 -7.20 11.43 8.45
CA PRO A 313 -7.67 10.84 7.20
C PRO A 313 -8.32 11.80 6.18
N THR A 314 -8.85 12.94 6.66
CA THR A 314 -9.47 13.95 5.79
C THR A 314 -8.50 14.99 5.24
N ARG A 315 -7.21 14.87 5.62
CA ARG A 315 -6.18 15.76 5.11
C ARG A 315 -5.86 15.40 3.66
N SER A 316 -5.97 16.37 2.76
CA SER A 316 -5.68 16.17 1.33
C SER A 316 -4.18 15.96 1.10
N PHE A 317 -3.83 15.19 0.08
CA PHE A 317 -2.47 14.72 -0.20
C PHE A 317 -1.41 15.83 -0.25
N GLN A 318 -1.73 17.00 -0.81
CA GLN A 318 -0.79 18.13 -0.92
C GLN A 318 -0.44 18.74 0.43
N THR A 319 -1.17 18.39 1.48
CA THR A 319 -0.97 18.88 2.84
C THR A 319 -0.50 17.81 3.83
N LEU A 320 -0.26 16.59 3.35
CA LEU A 320 0.32 15.52 4.17
C LEU A 320 1.74 15.84 4.59
N ARG A 321 2.07 15.51 5.83
CA ARG A 321 3.33 15.88 6.50
C ARG A 321 4.24 14.68 6.72
N ASN A 322 5.52 14.98 6.67
CA ASN A 322 6.55 14.14 7.25
C ASN A 322 6.86 14.61 8.68
N PHE A 323 7.11 13.66 9.57
CA PHE A 323 7.52 13.93 10.96
C PHE A 323 8.85 13.25 11.25
N ASP A 324 9.63 13.84 12.17
CA ASP A 324 10.86 13.23 12.65
C ASP A 324 10.58 11.98 13.49
N GLY A 325 11.48 11.01 13.44
CA GLY A 325 11.41 9.80 14.27
C GLY A 325 10.37 8.75 13.83
N LEU A 326 9.71 8.93 12.68
CA LEU A 326 8.76 7.94 12.16
C LEU A 326 9.46 6.66 11.70
N PRO A 327 8.76 5.52 11.73
CA PRO A 327 9.22 4.31 11.06
C PRO A 327 9.38 4.56 9.56
N ARG A 328 10.59 4.33 9.01
CA ARG A 328 10.89 4.57 7.60
C ARG A 328 11.24 3.28 6.86
N LEU A 329 10.63 3.11 5.71
CA LEU A 329 11.03 2.11 4.72
C LEU A 329 12.40 2.46 4.14
N PRO A 330 13.19 1.46 3.72
CA PRO A 330 14.53 1.71 3.16
C PRO A 330 14.52 2.22 1.73
N ASN A 331 13.35 2.25 1.06
CA ASN A 331 13.18 2.73 -0.32
C ASN A 331 11.75 3.24 -0.52
N GLY A 332 11.48 3.85 -1.68
CA GLY A 332 10.12 4.16 -2.12
C GLY A 332 9.26 2.91 -2.34
N TYR A 333 7.93 3.09 -2.35
CA TYR A 333 7.00 1.96 -2.42
C TYR A 333 7.24 1.06 -3.64
N ALA A 334 7.59 1.59 -4.81
CA ALA A 334 7.86 0.77 -5.99
C ALA A 334 8.97 -0.27 -5.74
N GLY A 335 10.08 0.14 -5.14
CA GLY A 335 11.17 -0.76 -4.74
C GLY A 335 10.78 -1.72 -3.61
N MET A 336 9.98 -1.25 -2.65
CA MET A 336 9.51 -2.07 -1.53
C MET A 336 8.46 -3.11 -1.96
N ILE A 337 7.59 -2.81 -2.92
CA ILE A 337 6.67 -3.76 -3.53
C ILE A 337 7.45 -4.91 -4.16
N LEU A 338 8.47 -4.59 -4.97
CA LEU A 338 9.32 -5.62 -5.57
C LEU A 338 10.02 -6.48 -4.52
N LEU A 339 10.51 -5.87 -3.43
CA LEU A 339 11.13 -6.59 -2.31
C LEU A 339 10.13 -7.53 -1.60
N ALA A 340 8.87 -7.11 -1.43
CA ALA A 340 7.84 -7.89 -0.74
C ALA A 340 7.47 -9.20 -1.49
N TYR A 341 7.64 -9.23 -2.81
CA TYR A 341 7.46 -10.44 -3.61
C TYR A 341 8.51 -11.52 -3.35
N PHE A 342 9.63 -11.20 -2.66
CA PHE A 342 10.69 -12.12 -2.29
C PHE A 342 10.80 -12.24 -0.76
N PRO A 343 9.97 -13.09 -0.10
CA PRO A 343 9.88 -13.17 1.36
C PRO A 343 11.22 -13.30 2.10
N PRO A 344 12.21 -14.11 1.63
CA PRO A 344 13.50 -14.19 2.31
C PRO A 344 14.24 -12.86 2.36
N LEU A 345 14.17 -12.06 1.28
CA LEU A 345 14.79 -10.74 1.22
C LEU A 345 14.01 -9.73 2.05
N TRP A 346 12.67 -9.79 1.98
CA TRP A 346 11.78 -8.96 2.80
C TRP A 346 12.08 -9.12 4.28
N PHE A 347 12.08 -10.34 4.79
CA PHE A 347 12.37 -10.61 6.21
C PHE A 347 13.79 -10.18 6.62
N LYS A 348 14.77 -10.38 5.75
CA LYS A 348 16.15 -9.93 6.00
C LYS A 348 16.24 -8.41 6.16
N VAL A 349 15.44 -7.66 5.44
CA VAL A 349 15.44 -6.19 5.46
C VAL A 349 14.51 -5.64 6.53
N MET A 350 13.27 -6.13 6.61
CA MET A 350 12.24 -5.50 7.44
C MET A 350 12.19 -6.02 8.88
N ASN A 351 12.50 -7.30 9.14
CA ASN A 351 12.47 -7.83 10.51
C ASN A 351 13.40 -7.07 11.48
N PRO A 352 14.66 -6.76 11.13
CA PRO A 352 15.50 -5.93 11.98
C PRO A 352 14.93 -4.55 12.27
N LYS A 353 14.21 -3.96 11.31
CA LYS A 353 13.58 -2.65 11.48
C LYS A 353 12.40 -2.70 12.45
N VAL A 354 11.56 -3.73 12.36
CA VAL A 354 10.48 -3.95 13.34
C VAL A 354 11.05 -4.17 14.74
N VAL A 355 12.08 -5.00 14.89
CA VAL A 355 12.75 -5.22 16.18
C VAL A 355 13.33 -3.92 16.74
N ALA A 356 13.97 -3.10 15.90
CA ALA A 356 14.52 -1.80 16.30
C ALA A 356 13.40 -0.82 16.71
N HIS A 357 12.27 -0.80 15.99
CA HIS A 357 11.12 0.05 16.30
C HIS A 357 10.57 -0.20 17.71
N PHE A 358 10.50 -1.46 18.13
CA PHE A 358 10.06 -1.82 19.48
C PHE A 358 11.20 -1.90 20.51
N ASN A 359 12.40 -1.43 20.19
CA ASN A 359 13.58 -1.50 21.07
C ASN A 359 13.87 -2.92 21.59
N GLY A 360 13.59 -3.95 20.78
CA GLY A 360 13.76 -5.35 21.11
C GLY A 360 12.58 -5.99 21.86
N ASP A 361 11.60 -5.22 22.33
CA ASP A 361 10.40 -5.76 22.99
C ASP A 361 9.36 -6.20 21.96
N MET A 362 9.53 -7.40 21.44
CA MET A 362 8.63 -7.95 20.44
C MET A 362 7.26 -8.39 20.99
N SER A 363 7.02 -8.34 22.30
CA SER A 363 5.67 -8.56 22.86
C SER A 363 4.67 -7.51 22.40
N ARG A 364 5.15 -6.34 22.03
CA ARG A 364 4.37 -5.19 21.51
C ARG A 364 4.09 -5.29 20.01
N ALA A 365 4.76 -6.16 19.28
CA ALA A 365 4.59 -6.30 17.83
C ALA A 365 3.37 -7.14 17.45
N ASN A 366 2.85 -6.92 16.24
CA ASN A 366 1.85 -7.78 15.62
C ASN A 366 2.54 -8.98 14.98
N ILE A 367 2.66 -10.07 15.73
CA ILE A 367 3.40 -11.26 15.30
C ILE A 367 2.42 -12.30 14.79
N LYS A 368 2.77 -12.99 13.69
CA LYS A 368 2.07 -14.17 13.19
C LYS A 368 1.93 -15.22 14.32
N PRO A 369 0.72 -15.73 14.62
CA PRO A 369 0.48 -16.58 15.77
C PRO A 369 1.39 -17.81 15.84
N GLU A 370 1.64 -18.45 14.68
CA GLU A 370 2.38 -19.71 14.57
C GLU A 370 3.85 -19.60 14.97
N ILE A 371 4.43 -18.40 14.91
CA ILE A 371 5.84 -18.16 15.27
C ILE A 371 6.00 -17.29 16.52
N ARG A 372 4.87 -16.91 17.17
CA ARG A 372 4.88 -15.94 18.27
C ARG A 372 5.77 -16.37 19.43
N GLU A 373 5.64 -17.61 19.89
CA GLU A 373 6.43 -18.13 21.01
C GLU A 373 7.92 -18.14 20.67
N GLN A 374 8.26 -18.57 19.48
CA GLN A 374 9.64 -18.61 19.00
C GLN A 374 10.24 -17.19 18.93
N VAL A 375 9.50 -16.21 18.40
CA VAL A 375 9.96 -14.82 18.33
C VAL A 375 10.12 -14.22 19.73
N LEU A 376 9.19 -14.49 20.65
CA LEU A 376 9.29 -14.01 22.03
C LEU A 376 10.44 -14.69 22.80
N ALA A 377 10.74 -15.97 22.54
CA ALA A 377 11.89 -16.64 23.10
C ALA A 377 13.22 -16.07 22.58
N GLN A 378 13.26 -15.68 21.31
CA GLN A 378 14.46 -15.12 20.67
C GLN A 378 14.77 -13.69 21.10
N TYR A 379 13.77 -12.82 21.18
CA TYR A 379 13.94 -11.40 21.46
C TYR A 379 13.57 -11.02 22.89
N GLY A 380 12.74 -11.84 23.57
CA GLY A 380 12.35 -11.64 24.96
C GLY A 380 11.43 -10.43 25.21
N ARG A 381 11.12 -10.20 26.49
CA ARG A 381 10.68 -8.88 26.99
C ARG A 381 11.96 -8.12 27.36
N ALA A 382 12.10 -6.88 26.90
CA ALA A 382 13.20 -6.03 27.36
C ALA A 382 13.19 -5.99 28.91
N PRO A 383 14.31 -6.26 29.59
CA PRO A 383 14.32 -6.21 31.05
C PRO A 383 13.93 -4.79 31.49
N HIS A 384 13.00 -4.69 32.44
CA HIS A 384 12.46 -3.43 32.99
C HIS A 384 13.51 -2.42 33.48
N ASN A 385 14.79 -2.81 33.55
CA ASN A 385 15.91 -1.99 34.04
C ASN A 385 16.55 -1.07 32.98
N CYS A 386 16.26 -1.18 31.69
CA CYS A 386 16.79 -0.25 30.68
C CYS A 386 16.01 1.06 30.55
N ALA A 387 14.75 1.10 30.99
CA ALA A 387 13.89 2.29 30.84
C ALA A 387 14.24 3.47 31.75
N ARG A 388 15.14 3.31 32.73
CA ARG A 388 15.51 4.39 33.67
C ARG A 388 16.75 5.21 33.28
N ARG A 389 17.37 4.94 32.11
CA ARG A 389 18.59 5.68 31.69
C ARG A 389 18.47 6.42 30.35
N ALA A 390 17.35 6.38 29.70
CA ALA A 390 17.12 7.23 28.54
C ALA A 390 16.28 8.44 29.00
N GLY A 391 16.94 9.54 29.30
CA GLY A 391 16.31 10.86 29.39
C GLY A 391 15.75 11.26 28.02
N PRO A 392 14.81 12.23 27.95
CA PRO A 392 14.28 12.71 26.67
C PRO A 392 15.38 13.40 25.87
N ALA A 393 15.56 13.03 24.64
CA ALA A 393 16.56 13.47 23.67
C ALA A 393 17.88 12.70 23.72
N ASP A 394 17.94 11.70 22.82
CA ASP A 394 19.14 11.50 21.96
C ASP A 394 18.78 10.40 20.93
N ALA A 395 18.59 10.81 19.69
CA ALA A 395 18.52 9.89 18.55
C ALA A 395 19.85 9.13 18.45
N PRO A 396 19.85 7.80 18.18
CA PRO A 396 21.08 7.04 18.09
C PRO A 396 21.88 7.49 16.87
N THR A 397 23.01 8.16 17.12
CA THR A 397 24.00 8.44 16.08
C THR A 397 24.60 7.14 15.54
N GLU A 398 25.02 7.13 14.27
CA GLU A 398 25.61 5.97 13.56
C GLU A 398 26.73 5.23 14.35
N ARG A 399 27.41 5.90 15.26
CA ARG A 399 28.44 5.30 16.14
C ARG A 399 27.89 4.25 17.10
N ARG A 400 26.60 4.30 17.51
CA ARG A 400 26.02 3.25 18.37
C ARG A 400 25.61 2.01 17.59
N LEU A 401 25.31 2.14 16.31
CA LEU A 401 25.05 1.00 15.43
C LEU A 401 26.35 0.21 15.12
N ALA A 402 27.50 0.87 15.08
CA ALA A 402 28.81 0.21 14.94
C ALA A 402 29.15 -0.66 16.17
N ALA A 403 28.83 -0.21 17.37
CA ALA A 403 29.10 -0.97 18.60
C ALA A 403 28.25 -2.25 18.74
N ILE A 404 27.10 -2.33 18.06
CA ILE A 404 26.29 -3.57 17.98
C ILE A 404 26.86 -4.52 16.92
N ARG A 405 27.59 -4.01 15.93
CA ARG A 405 28.30 -4.82 14.91
C ARG A 405 29.47 -5.61 15.46
N ASP A 406 30.13 -5.10 16.49
CA ASP A 406 31.37 -5.70 17.02
C ASP A 406 31.17 -6.77 18.10
N ARG A 407 29.94 -6.95 18.60
CA ARG A 407 29.64 -8.09 19.49
C ARG A 407 29.20 -9.30 18.64
N GLY A 408 30.16 -9.92 18.01
CA GLY A 408 30.03 -11.11 17.17
C GLY A 408 29.33 -12.27 17.87
N GLY A 409 28.04 -12.44 17.65
CA GLY A 409 27.26 -13.58 18.15
C GLY A 409 26.01 -13.88 17.31
N CYS A 410 25.53 -12.94 16.51
CA CYS A 410 24.19 -13.04 15.89
C CYS A 410 24.17 -13.51 14.43
N ARG A 411 25.32 -13.69 13.75
CA ARG A 411 25.34 -13.98 12.30
C ARG A 411 24.99 -15.42 11.90
N ARG A 412 25.01 -16.39 12.81
CA ARG A 412 24.78 -17.80 12.43
C ARG A 412 23.39 -18.37 12.66
N ARG A 413 22.50 -17.69 13.40
CA ARG A 413 21.17 -18.24 13.72
C ARG A 413 20.04 -17.82 12.76
N PHE A 414 20.21 -16.76 11.98
CA PHE A 414 19.15 -16.29 11.07
C PHE A 414 18.84 -17.23 9.88
N ILE A 415 19.79 -18.06 9.47
CA ILE A 415 19.63 -18.96 8.30
C ILE A 415 18.79 -20.20 8.64
N PHE A 416 18.72 -20.61 9.91
CA PHE A 416 18.04 -21.86 10.31
C PHE A 416 16.51 -21.77 10.44
N ILE A 417 15.95 -20.59 10.67
CA ILE A 417 14.49 -20.44 10.90
C ILE A 417 13.67 -20.66 9.62
N GLN A 418 14.27 -20.47 8.46
CA GLN A 418 13.55 -20.66 7.18
C GLN A 418 13.40 -22.13 6.75
N HIS A 419 14.23 -23.03 7.26
CA HIS A 419 14.20 -24.46 6.83
C HIS A 419 13.22 -25.32 7.64
N ALA A 420 13.02 -24.99 8.91
CA ALA A 420 12.12 -25.75 9.78
C ALA A 420 10.62 -25.59 9.44
N ALA A 421 10.23 -24.48 8.84
CA ALA A 421 8.84 -24.23 8.44
C ALA A 421 8.39 -24.97 7.16
N ARG A 422 9.32 -25.60 6.43
CA ARG A 422 8.99 -26.30 5.17
C ARG A 422 8.94 -27.84 5.28
N ASN A 423 9.57 -28.42 6.25
CA ASN A 423 9.61 -29.88 6.37
C ASN A 423 9.32 -30.28 7.82
N GLY A 424 8.13 -30.84 8.06
CA GLY A 424 7.74 -31.41 9.33
C GLY A 424 8.54 -32.68 9.69
N VAL A 425 9.83 -32.54 9.92
CA VAL A 425 10.73 -33.65 10.32
C VAL A 425 11.16 -33.43 11.76
N ARG A 426 10.90 -34.44 12.57
CA ARG A 426 11.32 -34.57 13.99
C ARG A 426 12.83 -34.60 14.09
N ASP A 427 13.34 -34.03 15.18
CA ASP A 427 14.71 -34.02 15.59
C ASP A 427 15.33 -35.44 15.65
N GLU A 428 16.36 -35.68 14.90
CA GLU A 428 17.43 -36.66 15.26
C GLU A 428 18.78 -35.97 15.14
N GLU A 429 19.56 -36.15 16.20
CA GLU A 429 20.93 -35.65 16.36
C GLU A 429 21.83 -36.16 15.24
N VAL A 430 22.53 -35.27 14.57
CA VAL A 430 23.74 -35.62 13.83
C VAL A 430 24.90 -34.73 14.33
N ALA A 431 25.75 -35.35 15.11
CA ALA A 431 27.06 -34.84 15.39
C ALA A 431 27.91 -34.88 14.11
N LEU A 432 28.50 -33.74 13.72
CA LEU A 432 29.56 -33.69 12.72
C LEU A 432 30.85 -33.16 13.32
N SER A 433 31.80 -34.10 13.44
CA SER A 433 33.22 -33.86 13.56
C SER A 433 33.82 -33.38 12.23
N GLY A 434 34.65 -32.38 12.26
CA GLY A 434 35.87 -32.14 11.47
C GLY A 434 35.75 -32.05 9.93
N LEU A 435 35.96 -30.90 9.42
CA LEU A 435 37.04 -30.43 8.53
C LEU A 435 36.75 -28.97 8.12
#